data_84720d9c30ebd32174e9d672506b0fdf
#
_entry.id   84720d9c30ebd32174e9d672506b0fdf
#
_cell.length_a   1.000
_cell.length_b   1.000
_cell.length_c   1.000
_cell.angle_alpha   90.00
_cell.angle_beta   90.00
_cell.angle_gamma   90.00
#
_symmetry.space_group_name_H-M   'P 1'
#
loop_
_entity.id
_entity.type
_entity.pdbx_description
1 polymer ?
#
loop_
_entity_poly.entity_id
_entity_poly.type
_entity_poly.pdbx_seq_one_letter_code
_entity_poly.pdbx_strand_id
1 'polypeptide(L)'
;CLLLAAALLLGYPINDMTYIKPIYHVIQDIGAYGPKYYTRNLSDEITPDYPATYHWHGVNDTLLKELVYWRQGPQLEAALQANHVKHVYRVFNNAPHVCGIGTGTDAENWLVEATAFWEEQCA
;
A
#
# COMPACT_ATOMS: atom_id res chain seq x y z
N CYS A 1 -1.26 -11.68 25.21
CA CYS A 1 -0.13 -11.23 24.38
C CYS A 1 -0.70 -10.59 23.12
N LEU A 2 -0.65 -9.27 23.01
CA LEU A 2 -0.96 -8.56 21.76
C LEU A 2 0.18 -8.90 20.77
N LEU A 3 -0.10 -9.77 19.83
CA LEU A 3 0.79 -10.02 18.70
C LEU A 3 0.70 -8.83 17.76
N LEU A 4 1.50 -7.81 18.04
CA LEU A 4 1.71 -6.73 17.08
C LEU A 4 2.52 -7.29 15.90
N ALA A 5 2.12 -6.96 14.69
CA ALA A 5 2.91 -7.30 13.51
C ALA A 5 4.29 -6.64 13.64
N ALA A 6 5.37 -7.38 13.37
CA ALA A 6 6.72 -6.83 13.39
C ALA A 6 6.91 -5.77 12.30
N ALA A 7 6.32 -6.02 11.12
CA ALA A 7 6.27 -5.08 10.01
C ALA A 7 5.14 -5.42 9.04
N LEU A 8 4.78 -4.45 8.19
CA LEU A 8 3.89 -4.62 7.04
C LEU A 8 4.71 -4.55 5.75
N LEU A 9 4.48 -5.49 4.84
CA LEU A 9 5.13 -5.55 3.52
C LEU A 9 4.04 -5.40 2.45
N LEU A 10 3.93 -4.22 1.86
CA LEU A 10 2.82 -3.83 1.00
C LEU A 10 3.30 -3.55 -0.43
N GLY A 11 2.89 -4.39 -1.37
CA GLY A 11 3.07 -4.13 -2.80
C GLY A 11 1.85 -3.41 -3.38
N TYR A 12 2.05 -2.28 -4.07
CA TYR A 12 1.01 -1.50 -4.75
C TYR A 12 -0.29 -1.33 -3.92
N PRO A 13 -0.21 -0.88 -2.64
CA PRO A 13 -1.38 -0.82 -1.77
C PRO A 13 -2.38 0.24 -2.21
N ILE A 14 -3.65 -0.08 -2.05
CA ILE A 14 -4.76 0.88 -2.15
C ILE A 14 -5.25 1.15 -0.73
N ASN A 15 -4.89 2.29 -0.19
CA ASN A 15 -5.15 2.67 1.20
C ASN A 15 -6.27 3.72 1.34
N ASP A 16 -6.48 4.54 0.32
CA ASP A 16 -7.56 5.52 0.28
C ASP A 16 -8.67 5.05 -0.65
N MET A 17 -9.74 4.53 -0.06
CA MET A 17 -10.89 4.01 -0.78
C MET A 17 -11.87 5.11 -1.22
N THR A 18 -11.71 6.33 -0.72
CA THR A 18 -12.63 7.45 -1.01
C THR A 18 -12.55 7.93 -2.47
N TYR A 19 -11.43 7.65 -3.15
CA TYR A 19 -11.18 8.04 -4.53
C TYR A 19 -11.48 6.96 -5.58
N ILE A 20 -12.01 5.81 -5.16
CA ILE A 20 -12.40 4.78 -6.12
C ILE A 20 -13.58 5.29 -6.97
N LYS A 21 -13.44 5.22 -8.28
CA LYS A 21 -14.49 5.68 -9.20
C LYS A 21 -15.80 4.92 -8.99
N PRO A 22 -16.96 5.60 -9.09
CA PRO A 22 -18.28 4.99 -8.82
C PRO A 22 -18.57 3.73 -9.62
N ILE A 23 -18.06 3.59 -10.84
CA ILE A 23 -18.24 2.37 -11.64
C ILE A 23 -17.62 1.14 -10.98
N TYR A 24 -16.54 1.33 -10.26
CA TYR A 24 -15.89 0.25 -9.50
C TYR A 24 -16.74 -0.21 -8.32
N HIS A 25 -17.48 0.71 -7.69
CA HIS A 25 -18.42 0.37 -6.63
C HIS A 25 -19.47 -0.62 -7.13
N VAL A 26 -19.98 -0.42 -8.35
CA VAL A 26 -20.99 -1.30 -8.95
C VAL A 26 -20.42 -2.68 -9.27
N ILE A 27 -19.17 -2.76 -9.70
CA ILE A 27 -18.52 -4.02 -10.12
C ILE A 27 -18.00 -4.81 -8.91
N GLN A 28 -17.49 -4.12 -7.91
CA GLN A 28 -16.81 -4.74 -6.75
C GLN A 28 -17.59 -4.61 -5.45
N ASP A 29 -18.77 -4.03 -5.49
CA ASP A 29 -19.58 -3.90 -4.28
C ASP A 29 -20.10 -5.27 -3.84
N ILE A 30 -19.43 -5.82 -2.85
CA ILE A 30 -19.70 -7.15 -2.34
C ILE A 30 -20.66 -7.04 -1.16
N GLY A 31 -21.95 -6.94 -1.49
CA GLY A 31 -23.02 -6.96 -0.50
C GLY A 31 -23.01 -5.75 0.46
N ALA A 32 -23.49 -5.95 1.68
CA ALA A 32 -23.72 -4.88 2.66
C ALA A 32 -22.44 -4.22 3.21
N TYR A 33 -21.28 -4.75 2.91
CA TYR A 33 -19.99 -4.23 3.43
C TYR A 33 -19.33 -3.23 2.48
N GLY A 34 -19.59 -3.31 1.18
CA GLY A 34 -18.97 -2.48 0.16
C GLY A 34 -19.04 -0.98 0.46
N PRO A 35 -20.23 -0.40 0.71
CA PRO A 35 -20.37 1.03 0.96
C PRO A 35 -19.54 1.57 2.12
N LYS A 36 -19.26 0.75 3.11
CA LYS A 36 -18.46 1.16 4.27
C LYS A 36 -16.98 1.31 3.95
N TYR A 37 -16.45 0.52 3.01
CA TYR A 37 -15.05 0.63 2.61
C TYR A 37 -14.76 1.91 1.84
N TYR A 38 -15.69 2.36 1.01
CA TYR A 38 -15.50 3.54 0.17
C TYR A 38 -15.52 4.87 0.92
N THR A 39 -15.74 4.84 2.21
CA THR A 39 -15.65 6.02 3.08
C THR A 39 -14.36 6.07 3.90
N ARG A 40 -13.45 5.08 3.71
CA ARG A 40 -12.25 4.92 4.53
C ARG A 40 -11.00 5.36 3.77
N ASN A 41 -10.19 6.13 4.47
CA ASN A 41 -8.80 6.40 4.10
C ASN A 41 -7.92 5.87 5.23
N LEU A 42 -7.23 4.76 4.99
CA LEU A 42 -6.38 4.14 6.01
C LEU A 42 -5.18 5.02 6.38
N SER A 43 -4.76 5.94 5.52
CA SER A 43 -3.71 6.89 5.84
C SER A 43 -4.08 7.83 6.99
N ASP A 44 -5.37 8.12 7.16
CA ASP A 44 -5.86 8.96 8.28
C ASP A 44 -5.88 8.22 9.62
N GLU A 45 -5.72 6.90 9.59
CA GLU A 45 -5.75 6.03 10.78
C GLU A 45 -4.34 5.66 11.28
N ILE A 46 -3.29 6.16 10.62
CA ILE A 46 -1.92 5.89 11.03
C ILE A 46 -1.59 6.68 12.29
N THR A 47 -1.08 5.97 13.28
CA THR A 47 -0.63 6.51 14.56
C THR A 47 0.86 6.20 14.78
N PRO A 48 1.52 6.81 15.77
CA PRO A 48 2.92 6.47 16.10
C PRO A 48 3.17 5.01 16.45
N ASP A 49 2.12 4.28 16.86
CA ASP A 49 2.20 2.84 17.18
C ASP A 49 1.94 1.94 15.97
N TYR A 50 1.79 2.53 14.79
CA TYR A 50 1.58 1.77 13.55
C TYR A 50 2.81 0.90 13.25
N PRO A 51 2.65 -0.34 12.77
CA PRO A 51 3.78 -1.22 12.48
C PRO A 51 4.75 -0.61 11.47
N ALA A 52 6.04 -0.91 11.64
CA ALA A 52 7.04 -0.57 10.63
C ALA A 52 6.58 -1.06 9.25
N THR A 53 6.70 -0.23 8.22
CA THR A 53 6.04 -0.48 6.93
C THR A 53 7.02 -0.38 5.76
N TYR A 54 7.13 -1.45 4.98
CA TYR A 54 7.73 -1.42 3.66
C TYR A 54 6.61 -1.34 2.62
N HIS A 55 6.62 -0.33 1.76
CA HIS A 55 5.63 -0.25 0.69
C HIS A 55 6.21 0.28 -0.61
N TRP A 56 5.59 -0.09 -1.72
CA TRP A 56 6.00 0.34 -3.04
C TRP A 56 4.82 0.44 -4.00
N HIS A 57 5.00 1.21 -5.08
CA HIS A 57 4.12 1.21 -6.23
C HIS A 57 4.91 1.39 -7.53
N GLY A 58 4.27 1.07 -8.66
CA GLY A 58 4.82 1.29 -9.99
C GLY A 58 4.30 2.57 -10.64
N VAL A 59 5.17 3.32 -11.32
CA VAL A 59 4.76 4.50 -12.10
C VAL A 59 3.80 4.11 -13.23
N ASN A 60 3.95 2.89 -13.77
CA ASN A 60 3.12 2.35 -14.84
C ASN A 60 1.89 1.59 -14.33
N ASP A 61 1.54 1.74 -13.08
CA ASP A 61 0.32 1.18 -12.52
C ASP A 61 -0.89 1.92 -13.06
N THR A 62 -1.43 1.40 -14.17
CA THR A 62 -2.58 1.99 -14.86
C THR A 62 -3.85 1.91 -14.05
N LEU A 63 -3.99 0.90 -13.18
CA LEU A 63 -5.13 0.79 -12.28
C LEU A 63 -5.18 1.99 -11.34
N LEU A 64 -4.06 2.35 -10.72
CA LEU A 64 -3.99 3.52 -9.83
C LEU A 64 -4.25 4.82 -10.58
N LYS A 65 -3.75 4.94 -11.82
CA LYS A 65 -3.93 6.17 -12.60
C LYS A 65 -5.37 6.38 -13.09
N GLU A 66 -6.02 5.33 -13.56
CA GLU A 66 -7.28 5.43 -14.28
C GLU A 66 -8.51 5.19 -13.42
N LEU A 67 -8.44 4.30 -12.46
CA LEU A 67 -9.59 3.78 -11.73
C LEU A 67 -9.59 4.15 -10.25
N VAL A 68 -8.43 4.44 -9.70
CA VAL A 68 -8.24 4.82 -8.31
C VAL A 68 -7.52 6.17 -8.27
N TYR A 69 -7.07 6.57 -7.15
CA TYR A 69 -6.31 7.80 -6.98
C TYR A 69 -4.80 7.51 -7.04
N TRP A 70 -4.11 8.14 -8.00
CA TRP A 70 -2.68 7.91 -8.25
C TRP A 70 -1.76 8.23 -7.07
N ARG A 71 -2.24 9.01 -6.09
CA ARG A 71 -1.47 9.39 -4.90
C ARG A 71 -1.54 8.39 -3.77
N GLN A 72 -2.02 7.19 -3.97
CA GLN A 72 -2.09 6.16 -2.93
C GLN A 72 -0.75 5.96 -2.20
N GLY A 73 0.33 5.74 -2.94
CA GLY A 73 1.67 5.60 -2.38
C GLY A 73 2.18 6.86 -1.68
N PRO A 74 2.21 8.03 -2.33
CA PRO A 74 2.64 9.28 -1.70
C PRO A 74 1.82 9.67 -0.47
N GLN A 75 0.53 9.39 -0.45
CA GLN A 75 -0.34 9.69 0.68
C GLN A 75 -0.03 8.81 1.88
N LEU A 76 0.17 7.51 1.67
CA LEU A 76 0.61 6.58 2.71
C LEU A 76 1.99 6.99 3.26
N GLU A 77 2.94 7.31 2.37
CA GLU A 77 4.26 7.79 2.74
C GLU A 77 4.19 9.03 3.65
N ALA A 78 3.40 10.02 3.25
CA ALA A 78 3.24 11.25 4.04
C ALA A 78 2.67 10.97 5.44
N ALA A 79 1.72 10.04 5.55
CA ALA A 79 1.12 9.67 6.83
C ALA A 79 2.10 8.92 7.74
N LEU A 80 2.89 8.00 7.19
CA LEU A 80 3.94 7.28 7.92
C LEU A 80 5.01 8.25 8.43
N GLN A 81 5.45 9.17 7.58
CA GLN A 81 6.44 10.19 7.92
C GLN A 81 5.94 11.13 9.02
N ALA A 82 4.71 11.63 8.90
CA ALA A 82 4.11 12.54 9.88
C ALA A 82 3.97 11.91 11.27
N ASN A 83 3.78 10.60 11.34
CA ASN A 83 3.67 9.85 12.58
C ASN A 83 4.98 9.21 13.05
N HIS A 84 6.10 9.51 12.41
CA HIS A 84 7.43 8.97 12.73
C HIS A 84 7.49 7.43 12.74
N VAL A 85 6.65 6.79 11.94
CA VAL A 85 6.66 5.34 11.77
C VAL A 85 7.89 4.95 10.95
N LYS A 86 8.63 3.93 11.39
CA LYS A 86 9.76 3.40 10.62
C LYS A 86 9.24 2.80 9.30
N HIS A 87 9.77 3.26 8.17
CA HIS A 87 9.26 2.79 6.88
C HIS A 87 10.30 2.87 5.76
N VAL A 88 10.03 2.13 4.70
CA VAL A 88 10.72 2.20 3.40
C VAL A 88 9.66 2.37 2.33
N TYR A 89 9.86 3.33 1.45
CA TYR A 89 9.00 3.59 0.31
C TYR A 89 9.80 3.48 -0.99
N ARG A 90 9.31 2.65 -1.91
CA ARG A 90 9.93 2.47 -3.23
C ARG A 90 8.96 2.84 -4.35
N VAL A 91 9.49 3.42 -5.40
CA VAL A 91 8.76 3.71 -6.65
C VAL A 91 9.51 3.05 -7.79
N PHE A 92 8.84 2.15 -8.50
CA PHE A 92 9.40 1.44 -9.65
C PHE A 92 8.88 2.00 -10.96
N ASN A 93 9.73 2.09 -12.00
CA ASN A 93 9.37 2.75 -13.25
C ASN A 93 8.50 1.89 -14.17
N ASN A 94 8.68 0.56 -14.17
CA ASN A 94 8.02 -0.35 -15.11
C ASN A 94 7.26 -1.49 -14.44
N ALA A 95 6.95 -1.38 -13.15
CA ALA A 95 6.13 -2.36 -12.44
C ALA A 95 4.64 -2.03 -12.61
N PRO A 96 3.84 -2.89 -13.27
CA PRO A 96 2.39 -2.72 -13.34
C PRO A 96 1.70 -3.14 -12.04
N HIS A 97 0.40 -2.83 -11.94
CA HIS A 97 -0.42 -3.36 -10.85
C HIS A 97 -0.48 -4.89 -10.92
N VAL A 98 -0.52 -5.55 -9.74
CA VAL A 98 -0.64 -7.01 -9.64
C VAL A 98 0.53 -7.78 -10.32
N CYS A 99 1.73 -7.22 -10.32
CA CYS A 99 2.90 -7.92 -10.85
C CYS A 99 3.52 -8.94 -9.86
N GLY A 100 2.91 -9.15 -8.70
CA GLY A 100 3.35 -10.13 -7.71
C GLY A 100 4.77 -9.86 -7.21
N ILE A 101 5.69 -10.80 -7.47
CA ILE A 101 7.11 -10.66 -7.10
C ILE A 101 7.90 -9.78 -8.08
N GLY A 102 7.24 -9.22 -9.09
CA GLY A 102 7.85 -8.26 -10.01
C GLY A 102 8.76 -8.86 -11.08
N THR A 103 8.72 -10.16 -11.33
CA THR A 103 9.58 -10.83 -12.31
C THR A 103 9.56 -10.12 -13.66
N GLY A 104 10.74 -9.80 -14.19
CA GLY A 104 10.91 -9.10 -15.47
C GLY A 104 10.66 -7.58 -15.38
N THR A 105 10.48 -7.03 -14.21
CA THR A 105 10.36 -5.59 -13.96
C THR A 105 11.50 -5.09 -13.08
N ASP A 106 11.59 -3.78 -12.90
CA ASP A 106 12.55 -3.19 -11.95
C ASP A 106 12.17 -3.42 -10.47
N ALA A 107 10.98 -3.99 -10.21
CA ALA A 107 10.55 -4.43 -8.89
C ALA A 107 10.95 -5.87 -8.54
N GLU A 108 11.69 -6.58 -9.40
CA GLU A 108 11.96 -8.03 -9.23
C GLU A 108 12.56 -8.40 -7.87
N ASN A 109 13.34 -7.51 -7.27
CA ASN A 109 13.99 -7.78 -5.99
C ASN A 109 13.26 -7.18 -4.78
N TRP A 110 12.07 -6.64 -4.96
CA TRP A 110 11.37 -5.95 -3.86
C TRP A 110 11.13 -6.85 -2.64
N LEU A 111 10.81 -8.12 -2.88
CA LEU A 111 10.52 -9.05 -1.78
C LEU A 111 11.78 -9.38 -0.95
N VAL A 112 12.94 -9.46 -1.59
CA VAL A 112 14.22 -9.67 -0.90
C VAL A 112 14.53 -8.47 0.01
N GLU A 113 14.39 -7.26 -0.51
CA GLU A 113 14.59 -6.03 0.26
C GLU A 113 13.58 -5.90 1.41
N ALA A 114 12.30 -6.20 1.13
CA ALA A 114 11.24 -6.16 2.13
C ALA A 114 11.44 -7.20 3.23
N THR A 115 11.94 -8.39 2.89
CA THR A 115 12.27 -9.42 3.86
C THR A 115 13.40 -8.97 4.78
N ALA A 116 14.47 -8.39 4.23
CA ALA A 116 15.56 -7.83 5.03
C ALA A 116 15.06 -6.73 5.98
N PHE A 117 14.21 -5.83 5.48
CA PHE A 117 13.56 -4.82 6.32
C PHE A 117 12.75 -5.45 7.47
N TRP A 118 11.97 -6.49 7.18
CA TRP A 118 11.20 -7.20 8.20
C TRP A 118 12.10 -7.87 9.24
N GLU A 119 13.19 -8.52 8.83
CA GLU A 119 14.14 -9.17 9.73
C GLU A 119 14.77 -8.17 10.70
N GLU A 120 15.08 -6.95 10.26
CA GLU A 120 15.55 -5.88 11.13
C GLU A 120 14.54 -5.51 12.24
N GLN A 121 13.23 -5.62 11.98
CA GLN A 121 12.21 -5.32 12.98
C GLN A 121 12.01 -6.46 13.98
N CYS A 122 12.44 -7.66 13.63
CA CYS A 122 12.35 -8.83 14.49
C CYS A 122 13.55 -9.00 15.42
N ALA A 123 14.61 -8.27 15.16
CA ALA A 123 15.87 -8.39 15.91
C ALA A 123 15.78 -7.81 17.35
#